data_d404c0e29bf8d4cd390b3293cb52c00d
#
_entry.id   d404c0e29bf8d4cd390b3293cb52c00d
#
_cell.length_a   1.000
_cell.length_b   1.000
_cell.length_c   1.000
_cell.angle_alpha   90.00
_cell.angle_beta   90.00
_cell.angle_gamma   90.00
#
_symmetry.space_group_name_H-M   'P 1'
#
loop_
_entity.id
_entity.type
_entity.pdbx_description
1 polymer ?
#
loop_
_entity_poly.entity_id
_entity_poly.type
_entity_poly.pdbx_seq_one_letter_code
_entity_poly.pdbx_strand_id
1 'polypeptide(L)'
;MTIFNFISLFGGLALFLYGMQLMGDGLKKGSSGALKAAMEKVTNNPLVGFLLGLAVTAVIQSSTATIVLTSGLVGAGVLTLHQSIGIILGANVGTTITGQIIRLLDLNADGGAWLNIFKPSTLAPLAAIAGILFIMAIKTPHSDTVGSITMGFGILFTGLLNMTAAVSPLGESPAFAQMFSGLADAPVLGFLAGTGVAFLIQSSSATIGILQALSMTGALTFGSVYAIIIGVNIGDCVTTAIVCSIGSKADAKRTGVVHIIFNLCASVIIITALTVLHHAGALDGLWGQTMTSGAIANVHTIFRLSTAILLLPVCGQFEKLSRVLVKDDQQIGENVDHELSQLDEKFFASPALALSAASDAISAMARLARTGVMSALDVLHHFDRHTIDVIDRNEDHIDALADSVDNYLIKLSSHVPPGHGNDLLNYYIQCFSEFERIGDYAVNLTENAEELRGKGIEFSETAQQELQVLGEALREIMDYAYRSFTAVDAQTARRIEPVEEVVDDMVATLRTNHIRRLRDGQCTVYAGLVFLDILINAERIADQCSNLGVYTISQFDPSVMNSHHEYIHRLHQGNDPVFNREYQEKHEKYFGMLSAINE
;
A
#
# COMPACT_ATOMS: atom_id res chain seq x y z
N MET A 1 0.10 28.83 36.02
CA MET A 1 1.26 28.18 35.40
C MET A 1 2.39 29.15 35.13
N THR A 2 3.62 28.76 35.44
CA THR A 2 4.83 29.49 35.08
C THR A 2 5.36 29.02 33.71
N ILE A 3 6.27 29.79 33.10
CA ILE A 3 6.92 29.36 31.85
C ILE A 3 7.65 28.01 32.00
N PHE A 4 8.18 27.72 33.19
CA PHE A 4 8.83 26.44 33.49
C PHE A 4 7.86 25.26 33.49
N ASN A 5 6.60 25.47 33.91
CA ASN A 5 5.57 24.42 33.80
C ASN A 5 5.25 24.10 32.32
N PHE A 6 5.21 25.12 31.45
CA PHE A 6 5.04 24.88 30.01
C PHE A 6 6.22 24.10 29.41
N ILE A 7 7.45 24.52 29.77
CA ILE A 7 8.65 23.80 29.31
C ILE A 7 8.63 22.31 29.79
N SER A 8 8.28 22.09 31.07
CA SER A 8 8.15 20.73 31.62
C SER A 8 7.03 19.92 30.98
N LEU A 9 5.90 20.58 30.65
CA LEU A 9 4.78 19.92 29.97
C LEU A 9 5.17 19.46 28.56
N PHE A 10 5.74 20.36 27.75
CA PHE A 10 6.17 20.01 26.39
C PHE A 10 7.38 19.08 26.39
N GLY A 11 8.31 19.21 27.32
CA GLY A 11 9.42 18.27 27.49
C GLY A 11 8.92 16.87 27.92
N GLY A 12 7.95 16.84 28.83
CA GLY A 12 7.28 15.58 29.20
C GLY A 12 6.53 14.95 28.05
N LEU A 13 5.83 15.76 27.23
CA LEU A 13 5.16 15.28 26.01
C LEU A 13 6.16 14.71 24.99
N ALA A 14 7.29 15.38 24.78
CA ALA A 14 8.34 14.89 23.88
C ALA A 14 8.89 13.53 24.34
N LEU A 15 9.19 13.37 25.63
CA LEU A 15 9.61 12.09 26.19
C LEU A 15 8.50 11.02 26.07
N PHE A 16 7.26 11.39 26.34
CA PHE A 16 6.12 10.48 26.20
C PHE A 16 5.98 9.96 24.78
N LEU A 17 6.02 10.86 23.78
CA LEU A 17 5.94 10.50 22.35
C LEU A 17 7.12 9.64 21.91
N TYR A 18 8.33 10.00 22.30
CA TYR A 18 9.52 9.23 21.96
C TYR A 18 9.52 7.84 22.61
N GLY A 19 9.12 7.75 23.88
CA GLY A 19 8.98 6.47 24.59
C GLY A 19 7.94 5.56 23.95
N MET A 20 6.80 6.14 23.53
CA MET A 20 5.75 5.40 22.81
C MET A 20 6.26 4.89 21.46
N GLN A 21 6.98 5.72 20.71
CA GLN A 21 7.58 5.33 19.44
C GLN A 21 8.60 4.21 19.63
N LEU A 22 9.54 4.35 20.55
CA LEU A 22 10.58 3.36 20.82
C LEU A 22 10.00 2.01 21.25
N MET A 23 8.96 2.03 22.11
CA MET A 23 8.24 0.83 22.52
C MET A 23 7.51 0.17 21.34
N GLY A 24 6.83 0.97 20.50
CA GLY A 24 6.14 0.51 19.31
C GLY A 24 7.07 -0.11 18.28
N ASP A 25 8.21 0.52 18.01
CA ASP A 25 9.22 -0.01 17.08
C ASP A 25 9.82 -1.34 17.58
N GLY A 26 10.07 -1.46 18.90
CA GLY A 26 10.50 -2.72 19.51
C GLY A 26 9.46 -3.82 19.33
N LEU A 27 8.18 -3.55 19.61
CA LEU A 27 7.07 -4.49 19.42
C LEU A 27 6.91 -4.89 17.96
N LYS A 28 6.99 -3.94 17.03
CA LYS A 28 6.93 -4.15 15.58
C LYS A 28 8.07 -5.06 15.11
N LYS A 29 9.32 -4.77 15.54
CA LYS A 29 10.51 -5.59 15.20
C LYS A 29 10.35 -7.03 15.68
N GLY A 30 9.82 -7.22 16.90
CA GLY A 30 9.62 -8.56 17.50
C GLY A 30 8.51 -9.38 16.85
N SER A 31 7.58 -8.75 16.15
CA SER A 31 6.35 -9.39 15.63
C SER A 31 6.22 -9.35 14.10
N SER A 32 7.14 -8.72 13.36
CA SER A 32 7.00 -8.38 11.94
C SER A 32 6.63 -9.56 11.03
N GLY A 33 7.26 -10.71 11.19
CA GLY A 33 6.97 -11.90 10.37
C GLY A 33 5.58 -12.51 10.65
N ALA A 34 5.20 -12.58 11.92
CA ALA A 34 3.92 -13.17 12.34
C ALA A 34 2.73 -12.26 11.93
N LEU A 35 2.90 -10.94 12.06
CA LEU A 35 1.87 -9.97 11.66
C LEU A 35 1.57 -10.00 10.16
N LYS A 36 2.62 -10.02 9.33
CA LYS A 36 2.47 -10.10 7.88
C LYS A 36 1.77 -11.38 7.46
N ALA A 37 2.24 -12.54 7.94
CA ALA A 37 1.63 -13.84 7.65
C ALA A 37 0.17 -13.93 8.14
N ALA A 38 -0.20 -13.23 9.21
CA ALA A 38 -1.57 -13.15 9.68
C ALA A 38 -2.45 -12.28 8.79
N MET A 39 -1.92 -11.14 8.28
CA MET A 39 -2.67 -10.25 7.39
C MET A 39 -2.92 -10.89 6.02
N GLU A 40 -1.97 -11.66 5.49
CA GLU A 40 -2.13 -12.39 4.22
C GLU A 40 -3.19 -13.51 4.28
N LYS A 41 -3.51 -14.01 5.48
CA LYS A 41 -4.53 -15.06 5.70
C LYS A 41 -5.92 -14.54 6.06
N VAL A 42 -6.16 -13.24 5.87
CA VAL A 42 -7.47 -12.67 6.18
C VAL A 42 -8.55 -13.26 5.29
N THR A 43 -9.57 -13.79 5.94
CA THR A 43 -10.76 -14.30 5.25
C THR A 43 -11.78 -13.19 5.01
N ASN A 44 -12.80 -13.45 4.18
CA ASN A 44 -13.91 -12.51 3.95
C ASN A 44 -14.82 -12.31 5.19
N ASN A 45 -14.44 -12.84 6.35
CA ASN A 45 -15.18 -12.67 7.60
C ASN A 45 -14.77 -11.36 8.29
N PRO A 46 -15.65 -10.34 8.39
CA PRO A 46 -15.34 -9.06 9.01
C PRO A 46 -14.90 -9.17 10.49
N LEU A 47 -15.39 -10.19 11.21
CA LEU A 47 -15.01 -10.42 12.61
C LEU A 47 -13.54 -10.88 12.72
N VAL A 48 -13.08 -11.72 11.81
CA VAL A 48 -11.67 -12.15 11.77
C VAL A 48 -10.78 -10.96 11.44
N GLY A 49 -11.17 -10.15 10.45
CA GLY A 49 -10.49 -8.88 10.12
C GLY A 49 -10.44 -7.94 11.33
N PHE A 50 -11.56 -7.79 12.06
CA PHE A 50 -11.64 -6.98 13.27
C PHE A 50 -10.65 -7.44 14.36
N LEU A 51 -10.65 -8.72 14.68
CA LEU A 51 -9.72 -9.27 15.69
C LEU A 51 -8.26 -9.09 15.26
N LEU A 52 -7.98 -9.28 13.99
CA LEU A 52 -6.64 -9.07 13.45
C LEU A 52 -6.24 -7.60 13.53
N GLY A 53 -7.07 -6.66 13.06
CA GLY A 53 -6.81 -5.23 13.13
C GLY A 53 -6.57 -4.75 14.56
N LEU A 54 -7.37 -5.26 15.51
CA LEU A 54 -7.19 -5.01 16.95
C LEU A 54 -5.82 -5.51 17.43
N ALA A 55 -5.47 -6.76 17.13
CA ALA A 55 -4.22 -7.36 17.57
C ALA A 55 -3.00 -6.65 16.96
N VAL A 56 -3.04 -6.39 15.64
CA VAL A 56 -1.98 -5.68 14.91
C VAL A 56 -1.76 -4.30 15.50
N THR A 57 -2.83 -3.52 15.71
CA THR A 57 -2.71 -2.16 16.26
C THR A 57 -2.26 -2.17 17.72
N ALA A 58 -2.73 -3.11 18.53
CA ALA A 58 -2.27 -3.26 19.90
C ALA A 58 -0.76 -3.54 20.00
N VAL A 59 -0.21 -4.28 19.03
CA VAL A 59 1.22 -4.58 18.94
C VAL A 59 1.99 -3.41 18.32
N ILE A 60 1.56 -2.87 17.17
CA ILE A 60 2.25 -1.75 16.50
C ILE A 60 2.11 -0.45 17.29
N GLN A 61 1.11 -0.32 18.16
CA GLN A 61 0.76 0.89 18.93
C GLN A 61 0.40 2.10 18.03
N SER A 62 -0.01 1.84 16.76
CA SER A 62 -0.39 2.87 15.79
C SER A 62 -1.50 2.37 14.87
N SER A 63 -2.70 2.95 15.00
CA SER A 63 -3.82 2.70 14.09
C SER A 63 -3.54 3.24 12.69
N THR A 64 -2.95 4.43 12.60
CA THR A 64 -2.57 5.03 11.31
C THR A 64 -1.64 4.10 10.54
N ALA A 65 -0.58 3.57 11.17
CA ALA A 65 0.33 2.63 10.52
C ALA A 65 -0.39 1.34 10.07
N THR A 66 -1.30 0.81 10.90
CA THR A 66 -2.08 -0.40 10.55
C THR A 66 -3.01 -0.13 9.35
N ILE A 67 -3.68 1.01 9.33
CA ILE A 67 -4.63 1.34 8.26
C ILE A 67 -3.89 1.66 6.94
N VAL A 68 -2.77 2.37 7.01
CA VAL A 68 -1.91 2.66 5.85
C VAL A 68 -1.35 1.36 5.25
N LEU A 69 -0.85 0.44 6.10
CA LEU A 69 -0.43 -0.89 5.65
C LEU A 69 -1.57 -1.66 5.00
N THR A 70 -2.77 -1.62 5.60
CA THR A 70 -3.97 -2.26 5.03
C THR A 70 -4.35 -1.65 3.69
N SER A 71 -4.31 -0.31 3.56
CA SER A 71 -4.55 0.41 2.31
C SER A 71 -3.53 0.00 1.23
N GLY A 72 -2.25 -0.11 1.58
CA GLY A 72 -1.20 -0.58 0.68
C GLY A 72 -1.46 -2.02 0.18
N LEU A 73 -1.87 -2.94 1.07
CA LEU A 73 -2.23 -4.32 0.69
C LEU A 73 -3.48 -4.38 -0.21
N VAL A 74 -4.44 -3.47 -0.01
CA VAL A 74 -5.61 -3.33 -0.90
C VAL A 74 -5.18 -2.79 -2.26
N GLY A 75 -4.33 -1.77 -2.29
CA GLY A 75 -3.76 -1.21 -3.53
C GLY A 75 -2.96 -2.25 -4.34
N ALA A 76 -2.22 -3.11 -3.65
CA ALA A 76 -1.48 -4.22 -4.24
C ALA A 76 -2.36 -5.43 -4.63
N GLY A 77 -3.68 -5.41 -4.36
CA GLY A 77 -4.59 -6.51 -4.67
C GLY A 77 -4.46 -7.74 -3.75
N VAL A 78 -3.63 -7.67 -2.70
CA VAL A 78 -3.47 -8.75 -1.69
C VAL A 78 -4.70 -8.86 -0.79
N LEU A 79 -5.33 -7.73 -0.49
CA LEU A 79 -6.59 -7.66 0.25
C LEU A 79 -7.67 -6.99 -0.59
N THR A 80 -8.91 -7.46 -0.42
CA THR A 80 -10.06 -6.75 -0.98
C THR A 80 -10.46 -5.57 -0.08
N LEU A 81 -11.12 -4.55 -0.65
CA LEU A 81 -11.69 -3.45 0.13
C LEU A 81 -12.62 -3.98 1.24
N HIS A 82 -13.43 -5.00 0.95
CA HIS A 82 -14.32 -5.63 1.93
C HIS A 82 -13.59 -6.19 3.15
N GLN A 83 -12.47 -6.89 2.92
CA GLN A 83 -11.63 -7.46 3.97
C GLN A 83 -10.97 -6.36 4.83
N SER A 84 -10.58 -5.25 4.21
CA SER A 84 -9.94 -4.13 4.91
C SER A 84 -10.84 -3.45 5.94
N ILE A 85 -12.16 -3.44 5.74
CA ILE A 85 -13.11 -2.75 6.61
C ILE A 85 -13.07 -3.34 8.03
N GLY A 86 -13.09 -4.67 8.16
CA GLY A 86 -12.96 -5.32 9.45
C GLY A 86 -11.66 -4.92 10.16
N ILE A 87 -10.54 -4.92 9.44
CA ILE A 87 -9.23 -4.53 9.98
C ILE A 87 -9.24 -3.07 10.48
N ILE A 88 -9.85 -2.15 9.73
CA ILE A 88 -9.97 -0.73 10.11
C ILE A 88 -10.76 -0.58 11.41
N LEU A 89 -11.90 -1.25 11.53
CA LEU A 89 -12.71 -1.21 12.75
C LEU A 89 -11.93 -1.77 13.95
N GLY A 90 -11.22 -2.88 13.76
CA GLY A 90 -10.37 -3.48 14.78
C GLY A 90 -9.20 -2.58 15.17
N ALA A 91 -8.54 -1.94 14.21
CA ALA A 91 -7.44 -1.01 14.46
C ALA A 91 -7.87 0.16 15.35
N ASN A 92 -9.07 0.69 15.12
CA ASN A 92 -9.63 1.75 15.95
C ASN A 92 -9.80 1.33 17.42
N VAL A 93 -10.21 0.09 17.69
CA VAL A 93 -10.31 -0.44 19.06
C VAL A 93 -8.92 -0.73 19.63
N GLY A 94 -8.00 -1.27 18.81
CA GLY A 94 -6.63 -1.59 19.21
C GLY A 94 -5.84 -0.39 19.75
N THR A 95 -6.12 0.82 19.24
CA THR A 95 -5.53 2.08 19.73
C THR A 95 -5.81 2.32 21.22
N THR A 96 -6.94 1.83 21.76
CA THR A 96 -7.30 2.06 23.15
C THR A 96 -6.39 1.32 24.14
N ILE A 97 -5.66 0.30 23.70
CA ILE A 97 -4.70 -0.44 24.53
C ILE A 97 -3.62 0.50 25.10
N THR A 98 -3.17 1.50 24.32
CA THR A 98 -2.23 2.51 24.83
C THR A 98 -2.81 3.24 26.06
N GLY A 99 -4.07 3.69 25.98
CA GLY A 99 -4.76 4.33 27.12
C GLY A 99 -4.86 3.40 28.34
N GLN A 100 -5.08 2.10 28.12
CA GLN A 100 -5.12 1.11 29.20
C GLN A 100 -3.73 0.86 29.83
N ILE A 101 -2.64 1.00 29.06
CA ILE A 101 -1.28 0.98 29.61
C ILE A 101 -1.06 2.22 30.50
N ILE A 102 -1.45 3.42 30.05
CA ILE A 102 -1.34 4.67 30.79
C ILE A 102 -2.16 4.66 32.08
N ARG A 103 -3.26 3.89 32.13
CA ARG A 103 -4.07 3.67 33.33
C ARG A 103 -3.25 3.28 34.57
N LEU A 104 -2.05 2.73 34.41
CA LEU A 104 -1.14 2.42 35.52
C LEU A 104 -0.86 3.64 36.41
N LEU A 105 -1.08 4.89 35.91
CA LEU A 105 -1.02 6.11 36.75
C LEU A 105 -1.96 6.09 37.96
N ASP A 106 -3.10 5.40 37.88
CA ASP A 106 -4.08 5.35 38.97
C ASP A 106 -3.73 4.30 40.05
N LEU A 107 -2.62 3.56 39.90
CA LEU A 107 -2.21 2.57 40.87
C LEU A 107 -1.78 3.24 42.20
N ASN A 108 -2.73 3.42 43.10
CA ASN A 108 -2.50 3.77 44.49
C ASN A 108 -2.31 2.48 45.29
N ALA A 109 -1.06 2.20 45.69
CA ALA A 109 -0.76 0.99 46.45
C ALA A 109 -0.98 1.23 47.94
N ASP A 110 -2.23 1.11 48.40
CA ASP A 110 -2.56 1.08 49.84
C ASP A 110 -2.38 -0.34 50.46
N GLY A 111 -1.85 -1.26 49.66
CA GLY A 111 -1.83 -2.72 49.99
C GLY A 111 -0.46 -3.33 50.31
N GLY A 112 0.53 -2.56 50.80
CA GLY A 112 1.81 -3.11 51.26
C GLY A 112 3.04 -2.74 50.41
N ALA A 113 4.23 -2.83 50.98
CA ALA A 113 5.48 -2.34 50.39
C ALA A 113 5.83 -2.94 48.99
N TRP A 114 5.43 -4.20 48.74
CA TRP A 114 5.72 -4.88 47.47
C TRP A 114 4.89 -4.36 46.29
N LEU A 115 3.68 -3.84 46.53
CA LEU A 115 2.84 -3.23 45.49
C LEU A 115 3.40 -1.88 44.99
N ASN A 116 4.25 -1.23 45.80
CA ASN A 116 4.92 0.01 45.38
C ASN A 116 5.86 -0.17 44.22
N ILE A 117 6.33 -1.41 43.93
CA ILE A 117 7.17 -1.72 42.77
C ILE A 117 6.39 -1.49 41.47
N PHE A 118 5.09 -1.72 41.46
CA PHE A 118 4.22 -1.56 40.29
C PHE A 118 3.74 -0.14 40.06
N LYS A 119 4.01 0.80 40.99
CA LYS A 119 3.74 2.23 40.73
C LYS A 119 4.58 2.73 39.57
N PRO A 120 4.01 3.56 38.67
CA PRO A 120 4.74 4.15 37.56
C PRO A 120 6.03 4.85 37.94
N SER A 121 6.03 5.53 39.09
CA SER A 121 7.21 6.21 39.64
C SER A 121 8.39 5.28 39.98
N THR A 122 8.13 4.00 40.24
CA THR A 122 9.13 2.97 40.51
C THR A 122 9.38 2.09 39.28
N LEU A 123 8.30 1.71 38.60
CA LEU A 123 8.36 0.81 37.48
C LEU A 123 9.06 1.43 36.26
N ALA A 124 8.87 2.75 36.01
CA ALA A 124 9.48 3.43 34.88
C ALA A 124 11.01 3.46 34.95
N PRO A 125 11.65 3.90 36.07
CA PRO A 125 13.09 3.79 36.21
C PRO A 125 13.63 2.36 36.14
N LEU A 126 12.93 1.38 36.73
CA LEU A 126 13.32 -0.03 36.66
C LEU A 126 13.29 -0.56 35.23
N ALA A 127 12.23 -0.24 34.48
CA ALA A 127 12.13 -0.60 33.08
C ALA A 127 13.23 0.07 32.22
N ALA A 128 13.55 1.33 32.50
CA ALA A 128 14.65 2.02 31.81
C ALA A 128 16.01 1.40 32.11
N ILE A 129 16.27 1.01 33.38
CA ILE A 129 17.50 0.28 33.76
C ILE A 129 17.57 -1.06 33.05
N ALA A 130 16.49 -1.84 33.07
CA ALA A 130 16.43 -3.10 32.34
C ALA A 130 16.65 -2.89 30.84
N GLY A 131 16.01 -1.87 30.27
CA GLY A 131 16.17 -1.51 28.84
C GLY A 131 17.61 -1.25 28.44
N ILE A 132 18.32 -0.40 29.19
CA ILE A 132 19.72 -0.08 28.89
C ILE A 132 20.64 -1.29 29.05
N LEU A 133 20.36 -2.18 30.04
CA LEU A 133 21.11 -3.41 30.20
C LEU A 133 20.93 -4.36 29.03
N PHE A 134 19.70 -4.50 28.51
CA PHE A 134 19.45 -5.31 27.32
C PHE A 134 20.10 -4.73 26.07
N ILE A 135 20.09 -3.41 25.88
CA ILE A 135 20.69 -2.76 24.72
C ILE A 135 22.21 -2.81 24.75
N MET A 136 22.83 -2.58 25.92
CA MET A 136 24.29 -2.39 26.00
C MET A 136 25.07 -3.60 26.50
N ALA A 137 24.50 -4.41 27.40
CA ALA A 137 25.23 -5.46 28.08
C ALA A 137 24.83 -6.88 27.66
N ILE A 138 23.58 -7.12 27.33
CA ILE A 138 23.04 -8.45 27.01
C ILE A 138 23.05 -8.62 25.49
N LYS A 139 23.83 -9.60 24.98
CA LYS A 139 23.95 -9.90 23.54
C LYS A 139 23.19 -11.18 23.19
N THR A 140 21.88 -11.10 23.11
CA THR A 140 21.02 -12.20 22.61
C THR A 140 20.31 -11.75 21.31
N PRO A 141 19.81 -12.68 20.48
CA PRO A 141 19.10 -12.31 19.23
C PRO A 141 17.92 -11.37 19.42
N HIS A 142 17.35 -11.32 20.64
CA HIS A 142 16.19 -10.49 20.96
C HIS A 142 16.49 -9.33 21.93
N SER A 143 17.77 -9.12 22.31
CA SER A 143 18.13 -8.11 23.31
C SER A 143 17.73 -6.71 22.90
N ASP A 144 17.98 -6.32 21.65
CA ASP A 144 17.58 -5.00 21.12
C ASP A 144 16.08 -4.79 21.14
N THR A 145 15.30 -5.83 20.81
CA THR A 145 13.83 -5.79 20.83
C THR A 145 13.30 -5.61 22.26
N VAL A 146 13.74 -6.46 23.18
CA VAL A 146 13.33 -6.37 24.60
C VAL A 146 13.82 -5.07 25.22
N GLY A 147 15.06 -4.66 24.90
CA GLY A 147 15.65 -3.41 25.35
C GLY A 147 14.86 -2.19 24.88
N SER A 148 14.49 -2.13 23.62
CA SER A 148 13.68 -1.03 23.06
C SER A 148 12.30 -0.96 23.69
N ILE A 149 11.64 -2.10 23.91
CA ILE A 149 10.30 -2.15 24.56
C ILE A 149 10.38 -1.64 26.01
N THR A 150 11.33 -2.15 26.79
CA THR A 150 11.46 -1.79 28.21
C THR A 150 11.97 -0.38 28.41
N MET A 151 12.93 0.07 27.59
CA MET A 151 13.42 1.46 27.58
C MET A 151 12.30 2.42 27.16
N GLY A 152 11.56 2.10 26.07
CA GLY A 152 10.44 2.88 25.60
C GLY A 152 9.35 3.04 26.67
N PHE A 153 9.00 1.98 27.37
CA PHE A 153 8.09 2.01 28.51
C PHE A 153 8.60 2.96 29.63
N GLY A 154 9.88 2.83 30.00
CA GLY A 154 10.49 3.69 31.01
C GLY A 154 10.46 5.18 30.66
N ILE A 155 10.82 5.52 29.42
CA ILE A 155 10.81 6.90 28.89
C ILE A 155 9.37 7.43 28.81
N LEU A 156 8.43 6.61 28.31
CA LEU A 156 7.01 6.97 28.19
C LEU A 156 6.43 7.39 29.56
N PHE A 157 6.61 6.57 30.59
CA PHE A 157 6.08 6.89 31.91
C PHE A 157 6.84 8.03 32.59
N THR A 158 8.14 8.19 32.35
CA THR A 158 8.90 9.34 32.82
C THR A 158 8.33 10.64 32.21
N GLY A 159 8.09 10.65 30.91
CA GLY A 159 7.43 11.76 30.23
C GLY A 159 6.05 12.08 30.80
N LEU A 160 5.25 11.05 31.02
CA LEU A 160 3.90 11.18 31.58
C LEU A 160 3.90 11.72 33.03
N LEU A 161 4.82 11.25 33.87
CA LEU A 161 4.99 11.79 35.24
C LEU A 161 5.42 13.26 35.22
N ASN A 162 6.31 13.66 34.31
CA ASN A 162 6.70 15.05 34.11
C ASN A 162 5.51 15.91 33.66
N MET A 163 4.69 15.41 32.73
CA MET A 163 3.46 16.10 32.32
C MET A 163 2.50 16.28 33.49
N THR A 164 2.26 15.23 34.25
CA THR A 164 1.38 15.28 35.43
C THR A 164 1.87 16.28 36.45
N ALA A 165 3.16 16.28 36.76
CA ALA A 165 3.75 17.29 37.69
C ALA A 165 3.61 18.71 37.16
N ALA A 166 3.80 18.91 35.85
CA ALA A 166 3.69 20.24 35.21
C ALA A 166 2.26 20.83 35.26
N VAL A 167 1.23 19.95 35.14
CA VAL A 167 -0.18 20.37 35.14
C VAL A 167 -0.80 20.40 36.54
N SER A 168 -0.18 19.83 37.55
CA SER A 168 -0.69 19.78 38.92
C SER A 168 -1.16 21.16 39.47
N PRO A 169 -0.43 22.27 39.24
CA PRO A 169 -0.88 23.59 39.69
C PRO A 169 -2.18 24.09 39.05
N LEU A 170 -2.62 23.50 37.94
CA LEU A 170 -3.89 23.84 37.31
C LEU A 170 -5.10 23.36 38.13
N GLY A 171 -4.94 22.31 38.93
CA GLY A 171 -6.00 21.81 39.80
C GLY A 171 -6.48 22.82 40.82
N GLU A 172 -5.60 23.76 41.21
CA GLU A 172 -5.94 24.86 42.13
C GLU A 172 -6.48 26.10 41.41
N SER A 173 -6.53 26.12 40.08
CA SER A 173 -6.97 27.27 39.29
C SER A 173 -8.48 27.28 39.06
N PRO A 174 -9.24 28.22 39.61
CA PRO A 174 -10.68 28.34 39.37
C PRO A 174 -11.01 28.55 37.88
N ALA A 175 -10.17 29.28 37.15
CA ALA A 175 -10.35 29.54 35.72
C ALA A 175 -10.23 28.23 34.90
N PHE A 176 -9.34 27.33 35.30
CA PHE A 176 -9.18 26.01 34.64
C PHE A 176 -10.42 25.13 34.89
N ALA A 177 -10.90 25.07 36.14
CA ALA A 177 -12.11 24.34 36.48
C ALA A 177 -13.35 24.91 35.75
N GLN A 178 -13.49 26.25 35.66
CA GLN A 178 -14.57 26.90 34.92
C GLN A 178 -14.49 26.60 33.41
N MET A 179 -13.31 26.59 32.81
CA MET A 179 -13.13 26.25 31.41
C MET A 179 -13.66 24.82 31.10
N PHE A 180 -13.29 23.86 31.93
CA PHE A 180 -13.76 22.47 31.76
C PHE A 180 -15.25 22.29 32.10
N SER A 181 -15.76 22.97 33.10
CA SER A 181 -17.21 22.95 33.39
C SER A 181 -18.03 23.55 32.24
N GLY A 182 -17.54 24.62 31.59
CA GLY A 182 -18.18 25.17 30.39
C GLY A 182 -18.19 24.23 29.18
N LEU A 183 -17.23 23.34 29.08
CA LEU A 183 -17.22 22.30 28.02
C LEU A 183 -18.29 21.24 28.26
N ALA A 184 -18.72 21.00 29.49
CA ALA A 184 -19.81 20.06 29.78
C ALA A 184 -21.16 20.54 29.20
N ASP A 185 -21.37 21.87 29.17
CA ASP A 185 -22.56 22.52 28.61
C ASP A 185 -22.46 22.74 27.09
N ALA A 186 -21.25 22.63 26.53
CA ALA A 186 -20.95 22.92 25.13
C ALA A 186 -20.22 21.72 24.44
N PRO A 187 -20.88 20.57 24.26
CA PRO A 187 -20.23 19.37 23.74
C PRO A 187 -19.59 19.55 22.36
N VAL A 188 -20.13 20.44 21.52
CA VAL A 188 -19.54 20.77 20.22
C VAL A 188 -18.17 21.43 20.37
N LEU A 189 -17.98 22.29 21.34
CA LEU A 189 -16.67 22.92 21.62
C LEU A 189 -15.67 21.88 22.14
N GLY A 190 -16.11 20.99 23.03
CA GLY A 190 -15.29 19.88 23.53
C GLY A 190 -14.85 18.96 22.37
N PHE A 191 -15.78 18.62 21.50
CA PHE A 191 -15.49 17.81 20.29
C PHE A 191 -14.48 18.50 19.37
N LEU A 192 -14.66 19.77 19.05
CA LEU A 192 -13.74 20.55 18.22
C LEU A 192 -12.36 20.70 18.88
N ALA A 193 -12.31 20.90 20.20
CA ALA A 193 -11.05 20.96 20.93
C ALA A 193 -10.28 19.63 20.84
N GLY A 194 -10.94 18.50 21.08
CA GLY A 194 -10.35 17.18 20.95
C GLY A 194 -9.86 16.90 19.52
N THR A 195 -10.68 17.25 18.51
CA THR A 195 -10.32 17.12 17.08
C THR A 195 -9.10 17.97 16.76
N GLY A 196 -9.08 19.23 17.16
CA GLY A 196 -7.98 20.16 16.87
C GLY A 196 -6.66 19.72 17.50
N VAL A 197 -6.68 19.31 18.77
CA VAL A 197 -5.47 18.83 19.47
C VAL A 197 -4.95 17.55 18.82
N ALA A 198 -5.81 16.57 18.53
CA ALA A 198 -5.39 15.32 17.89
C ALA A 198 -4.86 15.54 16.48
N PHE A 199 -5.45 16.46 15.72
CA PHE A 199 -4.96 16.85 14.40
C PHE A 199 -3.57 17.49 14.45
N LEU A 200 -3.34 18.42 15.42
CA LEU A 200 -2.04 19.08 15.57
C LEU A 200 -0.94 18.11 16.02
N ILE A 201 -1.26 17.20 16.95
CA ILE A 201 -0.30 16.21 17.46
C ILE A 201 -0.14 15.02 16.51
N GLN A 202 -1.11 14.79 15.63
CA GLN A 202 -1.19 13.63 14.71
C GLN A 202 -1.14 12.28 15.44
N SER A 203 -1.67 12.23 16.67
CA SER A 203 -1.71 11.04 17.50
C SER A 203 -2.88 11.09 18.48
N SER A 204 -3.85 10.19 18.25
CA SER A 204 -4.98 10.00 19.19
C SER A 204 -4.51 9.47 20.54
N SER A 205 -3.57 8.53 20.55
CA SER A 205 -3.02 7.97 21.80
C SER A 205 -2.30 9.03 22.64
N ALA A 206 -1.54 9.92 22.01
CA ALA A 206 -0.86 11.00 22.71
C ALA A 206 -1.86 12.03 23.28
N THR A 207 -2.91 12.36 22.53
CA THR A 207 -3.95 13.29 22.99
C THR A 207 -4.73 12.70 24.18
N ILE A 208 -5.07 11.42 24.14
CA ILE A 208 -5.66 10.72 25.30
C ILE A 208 -4.69 10.71 26.48
N GLY A 209 -3.39 10.47 26.26
CA GLY A 209 -2.37 10.55 27.31
C GLY A 209 -2.27 11.93 27.98
N ILE A 210 -2.36 13.01 27.21
CA ILE A 210 -2.46 14.39 27.76
C ILE A 210 -3.72 14.52 28.64
N LEU A 211 -4.86 14.03 28.16
CA LEU A 211 -6.11 14.09 28.90
C LEU A 211 -6.03 13.27 30.21
N GLN A 212 -5.39 12.11 30.17
CA GLN A 212 -5.11 11.30 31.35
C GLN A 212 -4.14 11.98 32.33
N ALA A 213 -3.11 12.69 31.87
CA ALA A 213 -2.25 13.50 32.72
C ALA A 213 -3.04 14.66 33.37
N LEU A 214 -3.89 15.34 32.59
CA LEU A 214 -4.76 16.44 33.11
C LEU A 214 -5.79 15.93 34.12
N SER A 215 -6.23 14.67 34.04
CA SER A 215 -7.20 14.13 35.01
C SER A 215 -6.66 14.08 36.43
N MET A 216 -5.33 14.04 36.60
CA MET A 216 -4.69 14.10 37.92
C MET A 216 -4.89 15.45 38.65
N THR A 217 -5.36 16.48 37.95
CA THR A 217 -5.76 17.78 38.59
C THR A 217 -7.05 17.68 39.37
N GLY A 218 -7.86 16.60 39.16
CA GLY A 218 -9.18 16.44 39.75
C GLY A 218 -10.27 17.35 39.18
N ALA A 219 -9.97 18.22 38.22
CA ALA A 219 -10.91 19.17 37.63
C ALA A 219 -11.76 18.60 36.49
N LEU A 220 -11.40 17.43 35.94
CA LEU A 220 -12.09 16.82 34.80
C LEU A 220 -13.28 15.96 35.27
N THR A 221 -14.47 16.26 34.74
CA THR A 221 -15.68 15.44 34.91
C THR A 221 -16.02 14.67 33.65
N PHE A 222 -16.88 13.67 33.77
CA PHE A 222 -17.36 12.92 32.59
C PHE A 222 -17.98 13.83 31.54
N GLY A 223 -18.89 14.74 31.97
CA GLY A 223 -19.54 15.71 31.10
C GLY A 223 -18.58 16.64 30.36
N SER A 224 -17.43 16.99 30.99
CA SER A 224 -16.44 17.88 30.37
C SER A 224 -15.52 17.17 29.36
N VAL A 225 -15.32 15.85 29.45
CA VAL A 225 -14.30 15.14 28.67
C VAL A 225 -14.84 14.18 27.60
N TYR A 226 -16.11 13.72 27.72
CA TYR A 226 -16.63 12.73 26.78
C TYR A 226 -16.58 13.20 25.32
N ALA A 227 -16.96 14.45 25.08
CA ALA A 227 -16.95 15.03 23.73
C ALA A 227 -15.53 15.25 23.20
N ILE A 228 -14.58 15.60 24.10
CA ILE A 228 -13.15 15.69 23.74
C ILE A 228 -12.65 14.34 23.29
N ILE A 229 -12.92 13.26 24.05
CA ILE A 229 -12.50 11.88 23.71
C ILE A 229 -13.04 11.45 22.34
N ILE A 230 -14.28 11.83 22.02
CA ILE A 230 -14.88 11.51 20.72
C ILE A 230 -14.21 12.32 19.60
N GLY A 231 -13.96 13.62 19.86
CA GLY A 231 -13.30 14.51 18.89
C GLY A 231 -11.88 14.05 18.52
N VAL A 232 -11.12 13.50 19.47
CA VAL A 232 -9.79 12.93 19.25
C VAL A 232 -9.80 11.90 18.11
N ASN A 233 -10.87 11.12 17.99
CA ASN A 233 -10.99 10.10 16.96
C ASN A 233 -11.07 10.66 15.53
N ILE A 234 -11.65 11.84 15.38
CA ILE A 234 -11.74 12.51 14.06
C ILE A 234 -10.41 13.18 13.70
N GLY A 235 -9.72 13.79 14.67
CA GLY A 235 -8.43 14.41 14.40
C GLY A 235 -7.39 13.45 13.84
N ASP A 236 -7.39 12.20 14.28
CA ASP A 236 -6.52 11.12 13.81
C ASP A 236 -6.84 10.68 12.37
N CYS A 237 -8.11 10.79 11.94
CA CYS A 237 -8.53 10.37 10.61
C CYS A 237 -7.94 11.23 9.48
N VAL A 238 -7.64 12.51 9.74
CA VAL A 238 -7.17 13.43 8.70
C VAL A 238 -5.82 12.98 8.15
N THR A 239 -4.89 12.61 9.02
CA THR A 239 -3.57 12.11 8.61
C THR A 239 -3.69 10.81 7.80
N THR A 240 -4.52 9.88 8.27
CA THR A 240 -4.78 8.62 7.56
C THR A 240 -5.39 8.87 6.19
N ALA A 241 -6.34 9.81 6.09
CA ALA A 241 -6.99 10.15 4.83
C ALA A 241 -6.00 10.73 3.80
N ILE A 242 -5.12 11.63 4.24
CA ILE A 242 -4.10 12.22 3.38
C ILE A 242 -3.19 11.12 2.84
N VAL A 243 -2.63 10.27 3.72
CA VAL A 243 -1.69 9.22 3.31
C VAL A 243 -2.35 8.19 2.39
N CYS A 244 -3.59 7.77 2.66
CA CYS A 244 -4.30 6.82 1.80
C CYS A 244 -4.77 7.44 0.46
N SER A 245 -4.75 8.77 0.32
CA SER A 245 -5.20 9.46 -0.90
C SER A 245 -4.09 9.69 -1.91
N ILE A 246 -2.83 9.76 -1.46
CA ILE A 246 -1.69 10.09 -2.30
C ILE A 246 -1.27 8.84 -3.09
N GLY A 247 -1.28 8.91 -4.43
CA GLY A 247 -0.74 7.89 -5.33
C GLY A 247 -1.41 6.52 -5.33
N SER A 248 -2.57 6.39 -4.71
CA SER A 248 -3.19 5.08 -4.48
C SER A 248 -4.29 4.78 -5.49
N LYS A 249 -4.46 3.50 -5.83
CA LYS A 249 -5.63 2.99 -6.58
C LYS A 249 -6.94 3.30 -5.86
N ALA A 250 -8.04 3.34 -6.59
CA ALA A 250 -9.36 3.71 -6.05
C ALA A 250 -9.74 2.94 -4.78
N ASP A 251 -9.48 1.63 -4.71
CA ASP A 251 -9.81 0.82 -3.53
C ASP A 251 -8.91 1.12 -2.32
N ALA A 252 -7.66 1.51 -2.54
CA ALA A 252 -6.78 1.97 -1.47
C ALA A 252 -7.24 3.33 -0.91
N LYS A 253 -7.65 4.28 -1.78
CA LYS A 253 -8.27 5.55 -1.36
C LYS A 253 -9.57 5.31 -0.58
N ARG A 254 -10.39 4.36 -1.04
CA ARG A 254 -11.63 3.94 -0.36
C ARG A 254 -11.38 3.43 1.05
N THR A 255 -10.25 2.74 1.28
CA THR A 255 -9.83 2.30 2.63
C THR A 255 -9.68 3.48 3.60
N GLY A 256 -9.04 4.57 3.18
CA GLY A 256 -8.94 5.80 3.97
C GLY A 256 -10.30 6.48 4.18
N VAL A 257 -11.13 6.53 3.15
CA VAL A 257 -12.49 7.10 3.23
C VAL A 257 -13.38 6.29 4.17
N VAL A 258 -13.30 4.96 4.18
CA VAL A 258 -14.01 4.10 5.15
C VAL A 258 -13.61 4.45 6.57
N HIS A 259 -12.32 4.69 6.86
CA HIS A 259 -11.86 5.09 8.18
C HIS A 259 -12.51 6.41 8.64
N ILE A 260 -12.60 7.42 7.75
CA ILE A 260 -13.27 8.69 8.06
C ILE A 260 -14.76 8.48 8.33
N ILE A 261 -15.46 7.80 7.42
CA ILE A 261 -16.90 7.58 7.51
C ILE A 261 -17.25 6.83 8.80
N PHE A 262 -16.48 5.77 9.12
CA PHE A 262 -16.66 5.00 10.35
C PHE A 262 -16.55 5.90 11.59
N ASN A 263 -15.47 6.68 11.71
CA ASN A 263 -15.26 7.54 12.87
C ASN A 263 -16.27 8.68 12.95
N LEU A 264 -16.71 9.23 11.81
CA LEU A 264 -17.77 10.23 11.76
C LEU A 264 -19.11 9.65 12.24
N CYS A 265 -19.51 8.50 11.71
CA CYS A 265 -20.74 7.81 12.13
C CYS A 265 -20.67 7.46 13.63
N ALA A 266 -19.55 6.91 14.10
CA ALA A 266 -19.33 6.58 15.50
C ALA A 266 -19.46 7.83 16.39
N SER A 267 -18.86 8.96 16.00
CA SER A 267 -18.94 10.23 16.74
C SER A 267 -20.36 10.75 16.83
N VAL A 268 -21.09 10.76 15.72
CA VAL A 268 -22.50 11.22 15.70
C VAL A 268 -23.36 10.34 16.59
N ILE A 269 -23.22 9.01 16.49
CA ILE A 269 -24.01 8.07 17.29
C ILE A 269 -23.76 8.29 18.80
N ILE A 270 -22.51 8.33 19.23
CA ILE A 270 -22.17 8.44 20.66
C ILE A 270 -22.55 9.82 21.21
N ILE A 271 -22.24 10.91 20.51
CA ILE A 271 -22.60 12.26 20.97
C ILE A 271 -24.13 12.37 21.12
N THR A 272 -24.86 11.93 20.08
CA THR A 272 -26.33 11.99 20.12
C THR A 272 -26.89 11.14 21.26
N ALA A 273 -26.44 9.90 21.38
CA ALA A 273 -26.90 9.00 22.43
C ALA A 273 -26.64 9.55 23.84
N LEU A 274 -25.42 10.03 24.12
CA LEU A 274 -25.07 10.57 25.43
C LEU A 274 -25.81 11.89 25.73
N THR A 275 -25.97 12.76 24.73
CA THR A 275 -26.72 14.01 24.87
C THR A 275 -28.19 13.71 25.20
N VAL A 276 -28.82 12.78 24.48
CA VAL A 276 -30.23 12.37 24.74
C VAL A 276 -30.37 11.73 26.10
N LEU A 277 -29.48 10.82 26.48
CA LEU A 277 -29.50 10.17 27.80
C LEU A 277 -29.28 11.15 28.96
N HIS A 278 -28.43 12.16 28.77
CA HIS A 278 -28.22 13.21 29.74
C HIS A 278 -29.48 14.07 29.93
N HIS A 279 -30.09 14.53 28.82
CA HIS A 279 -31.34 15.31 28.89
C HIS A 279 -32.53 14.50 29.46
N ALA A 280 -32.50 13.18 29.34
CA ALA A 280 -33.47 12.29 29.97
C ALA A 280 -33.19 12.04 31.46
N GLY A 281 -32.13 12.61 32.05
CA GLY A 281 -31.74 12.41 33.46
C GLY A 281 -31.07 11.04 33.74
N ALA A 282 -30.86 10.21 32.72
CA ALA A 282 -30.30 8.87 32.90
C ALA A 282 -28.80 8.88 33.27
N LEU A 283 -28.11 9.98 33.03
CA LEU A 283 -26.67 10.14 33.26
C LEU A 283 -26.32 11.12 34.37
N ASP A 284 -27.30 11.65 35.12
CA ASP A 284 -27.06 12.68 36.15
C ASP A 284 -26.02 12.24 37.20
N GLY A 285 -26.06 10.98 37.62
CA GLY A 285 -25.08 10.42 38.55
C GLY A 285 -23.66 10.27 37.99
N LEU A 286 -23.51 10.20 36.68
CA LEU A 286 -22.23 10.04 35.98
C LEU A 286 -21.66 11.38 35.53
N TRP A 287 -22.50 12.35 35.17
CA TRP A 287 -22.11 13.58 34.48
C TRP A 287 -21.11 14.43 35.27
N GLY A 288 -21.35 14.59 36.59
CA GLY A 288 -20.46 15.32 37.51
C GLY A 288 -19.33 14.48 38.09
N GLN A 289 -19.21 13.20 37.74
CA GLN A 289 -18.20 12.32 38.31
C GLN A 289 -16.79 12.69 37.83
N THR A 290 -15.87 12.87 38.78
CA THR A 290 -14.47 13.16 38.47
C THR A 290 -13.83 11.99 37.72
N MET A 291 -13.14 12.30 36.62
CA MET A 291 -12.49 11.32 35.77
C MET A 291 -11.04 11.11 36.21
N THR A 292 -10.70 9.85 36.50
CA THR A 292 -9.31 9.42 36.70
C THR A 292 -8.69 8.99 35.36
N SER A 293 -7.39 8.75 35.33
CA SER A 293 -6.70 8.21 34.15
C SER A 293 -7.34 6.91 33.66
N GLY A 294 -7.66 5.97 34.56
CA GLY A 294 -8.33 4.73 34.22
C GLY A 294 -9.78 4.92 33.75
N ALA A 295 -10.51 5.88 34.32
CA ALA A 295 -11.86 6.20 33.87
C ALA A 295 -11.85 6.72 32.43
N ILE A 296 -10.91 7.60 32.07
CA ILE A 296 -10.73 8.09 30.70
C ILE A 296 -10.40 6.94 29.74
N ALA A 297 -9.47 6.04 30.12
CA ALA A 297 -9.13 4.86 29.32
C ALA A 297 -10.34 3.95 29.09
N ASN A 298 -11.14 3.71 30.16
CA ASN A 298 -12.34 2.88 30.04
C ASN A 298 -13.40 3.51 29.14
N VAL A 299 -13.67 4.80 29.29
CA VAL A 299 -14.62 5.53 28.43
C VAL A 299 -14.18 5.49 26.97
N HIS A 300 -12.90 5.75 26.70
CA HIS A 300 -12.35 5.63 25.34
C HIS A 300 -12.53 4.22 24.77
N THR A 301 -12.18 3.18 25.56
CA THR A 301 -12.34 1.78 25.12
C THR A 301 -13.82 1.42 24.89
N ILE A 302 -14.71 1.81 25.82
CA ILE A 302 -16.15 1.52 25.69
C ILE A 302 -16.72 2.19 24.45
N PHE A 303 -16.37 3.45 24.18
CA PHE A 303 -16.86 4.16 23.00
C PHE A 303 -16.39 3.50 21.70
N ARG A 304 -15.11 3.18 21.62
CA ARG A 304 -14.55 2.50 20.44
C ARG A 304 -15.13 1.09 20.23
N LEU A 305 -15.21 0.30 21.31
CA LEU A 305 -15.71 -1.06 21.23
C LEU A 305 -17.21 -1.11 20.92
N SER A 306 -18.03 -0.30 21.61
CA SER A 306 -19.49 -0.27 21.39
C SER A 306 -19.83 0.16 19.96
N THR A 307 -19.15 1.18 19.43
CA THR A 307 -19.37 1.62 18.04
C THR A 307 -18.87 0.61 17.03
N ALA A 308 -17.75 -0.06 17.29
CA ALA A 308 -17.26 -1.13 16.42
C ALA A 308 -18.24 -2.33 16.38
N ILE A 309 -18.76 -2.77 17.53
CA ILE A 309 -19.76 -3.84 17.59
C ILE A 309 -21.06 -3.44 16.88
N LEU A 310 -21.51 -2.20 17.05
CA LEU A 310 -22.72 -1.69 16.42
C LEU A 310 -22.58 -1.56 14.89
N LEU A 311 -21.40 -1.15 14.42
CA LEU A 311 -21.16 -0.85 13.01
C LEU A 311 -20.53 -2.01 12.21
N LEU A 312 -20.02 -3.04 12.89
CA LEU A 312 -19.46 -4.24 12.24
C LEU A 312 -20.47 -4.96 11.32
N PRO A 313 -21.76 -5.13 11.69
CA PRO A 313 -22.74 -5.75 10.80
C PRO A 313 -23.06 -4.94 9.53
N VAL A 314 -22.73 -3.66 9.51
CA VAL A 314 -23.03 -2.74 8.40
C VAL A 314 -21.79 -2.44 7.52
N CYS A 315 -20.74 -3.25 7.60
CA CYS A 315 -19.52 -3.08 6.79
C CYS A 315 -19.80 -2.93 5.29
N GLY A 316 -20.76 -3.68 4.74
CA GLY A 316 -21.14 -3.60 3.34
C GLY A 316 -21.71 -2.24 2.91
N GLN A 317 -22.30 -1.47 3.84
CA GLN A 317 -22.76 -0.11 3.57
C GLN A 317 -21.59 0.87 3.49
N PHE A 318 -20.57 0.71 4.32
CA PHE A 318 -19.33 1.50 4.24
C PHE A 318 -18.62 1.28 2.92
N GLU A 319 -18.56 0.04 2.44
CA GLU A 319 -18.01 -0.28 1.12
C GLU A 319 -18.79 0.45 0.03
N LYS A 320 -20.13 0.31 0.00
CA LYS A 320 -20.98 0.99 -1.01
C LYS A 320 -20.81 2.50 -0.97
N LEU A 321 -20.81 3.10 0.24
CA LEU A 321 -20.67 4.55 0.38
C LEU A 321 -19.28 5.03 -0.07
N SER A 322 -18.23 4.29 0.23
CA SER A 322 -16.89 4.63 -0.22
C SER A 322 -16.74 4.56 -1.74
N ARG A 323 -17.43 3.61 -2.43
CA ARG A 323 -17.46 3.52 -3.90
C ARG A 323 -18.23 4.68 -4.54
N VAL A 324 -19.22 5.25 -3.84
CA VAL A 324 -19.94 6.45 -4.31
C VAL A 324 -19.06 7.70 -4.18
N LEU A 325 -18.32 7.81 -3.08
CA LEU A 325 -17.47 8.99 -2.81
C LEU A 325 -16.17 8.96 -3.61
N VAL A 326 -15.58 7.80 -3.79
CA VAL A 326 -14.39 7.60 -4.61
C VAL A 326 -14.79 6.72 -5.79
N LYS A 327 -14.93 7.34 -6.95
CA LYS A 327 -15.22 6.63 -8.20
C LYS A 327 -14.06 5.69 -8.55
N ASP A 328 -14.35 4.67 -9.36
CA ASP A 328 -13.28 3.85 -9.95
C ASP A 328 -12.35 4.78 -10.75
N ASP A 329 -11.08 4.43 -10.74
CA ASP A 329 -10.11 5.16 -11.55
C ASP A 329 -10.63 5.07 -13.00
N GLN A 330 -11.20 6.18 -13.49
CA GLN A 330 -11.42 6.30 -14.93
C GLN A 330 -10.05 6.09 -15.56
N GLN A 331 -10.00 5.38 -16.67
CA GLN A 331 -8.83 5.43 -17.55
C GLN A 331 -8.60 6.91 -17.88
N ILE A 332 -7.88 7.59 -16.98
CA ILE A 332 -7.43 8.96 -17.19
C ILE A 332 -6.39 8.79 -18.28
N GLY A 333 -6.66 9.38 -19.42
CA GLY A 333 -5.69 9.44 -20.52
C GLY A 333 -4.39 9.93 -19.91
N GLU A 334 -3.38 9.18 -20.18
CA GLU A 334 -1.93 9.42 -20.13
C GLU A 334 -1.49 10.70 -19.41
N ASN A 335 -1.49 10.69 -18.10
CA ASN A 335 -0.86 11.76 -17.34
C ASN A 335 0.42 11.21 -16.68
N VAL A 336 1.46 11.05 -17.50
CA VAL A 336 2.78 10.60 -17.08
C VAL A 336 3.35 11.48 -15.98
N ASP A 337 3.05 12.78 -16.00
CA ASP A 337 3.42 13.71 -14.93
C ASP A 337 2.83 13.29 -13.57
N HIS A 338 1.64 12.67 -13.59
CA HIS A 338 1.03 12.14 -12.36
C HIS A 338 1.85 10.96 -11.81
N GLU A 339 2.20 9.98 -12.65
CA GLU A 339 2.96 8.79 -12.25
C GLU A 339 4.38 9.20 -11.77
N LEU A 340 5.03 10.11 -12.46
CA LEU A 340 6.33 10.67 -12.05
C LEU A 340 6.26 11.36 -10.68
N SER A 341 5.18 12.10 -10.40
CA SER A 341 4.99 12.79 -9.13
C SER A 341 4.76 11.83 -7.94
N GLN A 342 4.39 10.58 -8.20
CA GLN A 342 4.19 9.55 -7.19
C GLN A 342 5.50 8.88 -6.73
N LEU A 343 6.59 9.01 -7.48
CA LEU A 343 7.91 8.47 -7.13
C LEU A 343 8.63 9.40 -6.13
N ASP A 344 8.01 9.67 -4.97
CA ASP A 344 8.56 10.57 -3.93
C ASP A 344 9.29 9.76 -2.84
N GLU A 345 10.53 10.15 -2.52
CA GLU A 345 11.36 9.53 -1.47
C GLU A 345 10.72 9.55 -0.08
N LYS A 346 9.72 10.42 0.16
CA LYS A 346 8.93 10.43 1.40
C LYS A 346 8.24 9.09 1.67
N PHE A 347 7.94 8.31 0.62
CA PHE A 347 7.35 6.98 0.76
C PHE A 347 8.34 5.93 1.24
N PHE A 348 9.66 6.19 1.27
CA PHE A 348 10.66 5.25 1.78
C PHE A 348 10.49 4.94 3.27
N ALA A 349 9.83 5.80 4.02
CA ALA A 349 9.41 5.51 5.39
C ALA A 349 8.44 4.30 5.47
N SER A 350 7.76 3.96 4.37
CA SER A 350 6.88 2.81 4.24
C SER A 350 7.21 2.05 2.94
N PRO A 351 8.15 1.07 2.98
CA PRO A 351 8.59 0.35 1.78
C PRO A 351 7.46 -0.26 0.94
N ALA A 352 6.36 -0.68 1.58
CA ALA A 352 5.20 -1.21 0.87
C ALA A 352 4.50 -0.16 0.00
N LEU A 353 4.38 1.10 0.48
CA LEU A 353 3.84 2.20 -0.33
C LEU A 353 4.80 2.60 -1.44
N ALA A 354 6.10 2.62 -1.15
CA ALA A 354 7.11 2.93 -2.14
C ALA A 354 7.13 1.90 -3.28
N LEU A 355 7.02 0.60 -2.96
CA LEU A 355 6.92 -0.48 -3.94
C LEU A 355 5.61 -0.41 -4.73
N SER A 356 4.49 0.00 -4.10
CA SER A 356 3.22 0.22 -4.81
C SER A 356 3.33 1.36 -5.82
N ALA A 357 3.95 2.49 -5.45
CA ALA A 357 4.17 3.61 -6.37
C ALA A 357 5.04 3.20 -7.57
N ALA A 358 6.10 2.42 -7.34
CA ALA A 358 6.91 1.85 -8.43
C ALA A 358 6.09 0.92 -9.33
N SER A 359 5.26 0.03 -8.74
CA SER A 359 4.36 -0.85 -9.50
C SER A 359 3.40 -0.09 -10.40
N ASP A 360 2.85 1.02 -9.90
CA ASP A 360 1.90 1.84 -10.66
C ASP A 360 2.58 2.54 -11.83
N ALA A 361 3.80 3.07 -11.63
CA ALA A 361 4.62 3.66 -12.69
C ALA A 361 5.00 2.62 -13.78
N ILE A 362 5.45 1.43 -13.38
CA ILE A 362 5.77 0.34 -14.32
C ILE A 362 4.51 -0.15 -15.05
N SER A 363 3.35 -0.16 -14.39
CA SER A 363 2.07 -0.49 -15.03
C SER A 363 1.67 0.53 -16.10
N ALA A 364 2.02 1.81 -15.89
CA ALA A 364 1.85 2.86 -16.91
C ALA A 364 2.79 2.61 -18.10
N MET A 365 4.07 2.29 -17.87
CA MET A 365 5.01 1.89 -18.93
C MET A 365 4.47 0.70 -19.72
N ALA A 366 4.03 -0.36 -19.04
CA ALA A 366 3.46 -1.55 -19.65
C ALA A 366 2.25 -1.24 -20.56
N ARG A 367 1.39 -0.31 -20.12
CA ARG A 367 0.23 0.14 -20.90
C ARG A 367 0.66 0.91 -22.14
N LEU A 368 1.62 1.83 -22.01
CA LEU A 368 2.14 2.63 -23.11
C LEU A 368 2.86 1.74 -24.16
N ALA A 369 3.73 0.84 -23.71
CA ALA A 369 4.43 -0.12 -24.57
C ALA A 369 3.44 -1.02 -25.32
N ARG A 370 2.45 -1.58 -24.62
CA ARG A 370 1.38 -2.37 -25.26
C ARG A 370 0.62 -1.57 -26.30
N THR A 371 0.22 -0.34 -25.98
CA THR A 371 -0.50 0.53 -26.92
C THR A 371 0.39 0.90 -28.11
N GLY A 372 1.66 1.19 -27.87
CA GLY A 372 2.66 1.46 -28.92
C GLY A 372 2.77 0.30 -29.90
N VAL A 373 2.99 -0.94 -29.43
CA VAL A 373 3.07 -2.13 -30.30
C VAL A 373 1.79 -2.35 -31.09
N MET A 374 0.60 -2.26 -30.44
CA MET A 374 -0.67 -2.43 -31.14
C MET A 374 -0.84 -1.42 -32.27
N SER A 375 -0.54 -0.16 -31.99
CA SER A 375 -0.64 0.93 -32.96
C SER A 375 0.42 0.81 -34.07
N ALA A 376 1.66 0.41 -33.75
CA ALA A 376 2.71 0.21 -34.74
C ALA A 376 2.37 -0.92 -35.73
N LEU A 377 1.77 -2.02 -35.24
CA LEU A 377 1.27 -3.09 -36.11
C LEU A 377 0.17 -2.59 -37.06
N ASP A 378 -0.71 -1.70 -36.60
CA ASP A 378 -1.74 -1.12 -37.45
C ASP A 378 -1.15 -0.15 -38.49
N VAL A 379 -0.13 0.64 -38.11
CA VAL A 379 0.59 1.58 -39.03
C VAL A 379 1.32 0.85 -40.16
N LEU A 380 1.85 -0.36 -39.92
CA LEU A 380 2.46 -1.20 -40.97
C LEU A 380 1.48 -1.53 -42.11
N HIS A 381 0.17 -1.62 -41.79
CA HIS A 381 -0.87 -1.89 -42.79
C HIS A 381 -1.53 -0.60 -43.31
N HIS A 382 -1.71 0.38 -42.45
CA HIS A 382 -2.38 1.64 -42.77
C HIS A 382 -1.55 2.80 -42.23
N PHE A 383 -0.64 3.31 -43.07
CA PHE A 383 0.24 4.40 -42.70
C PHE A 383 -0.55 5.64 -42.26
N ASP A 384 -0.32 6.08 -41.02
CA ASP A 384 -0.88 7.28 -40.42
C ASP A 384 0.18 8.04 -39.63
N ARG A 385 0.56 9.22 -40.11
CA ARG A 385 1.58 10.06 -39.46
C ARG A 385 1.19 10.47 -38.03
N HIS A 386 -0.09 10.75 -37.80
CA HIS A 386 -0.56 11.15 -36.48
C HIS A 386 -0.38 10.01 -35.44
N THR A 387 -0.65 8.78 -35.84
CA THR A 387 -0.44 7.60 -34.99
C THR A 387 1.05 7.40 -34.69
N ILE A 388 1.94 7.61 -35.67
CA ILE A 388 3.41 7.55 -35.46
C ILE A 388 3.83 8.59 -34.42
N ASP A 389 3.41 9.87 -34.57
CA ASP A 389 3.74 10.95 -33.62
C ASP A 389 3.19 10.65 -32.20
N VAL A 390 2.15 9.82 -32.05
CA VAL A 390 1.65 9.36 -30.75
C VAL A 390 2.55 8.25 -30.19
N ILE A 391 3.03 7.34 -31.03
CA ILE A 391 3.92 6.23 -30.60
C ILE A 391 5.25 6.81 -30.13
N ASP A 392 5.84 7.76 -30.87
CA ASP A 392 7.08 8.44 -30.49
C ASP A 392 6.94 9.14 -29.12
N ARG A 393 5.83 9.87 -28.90
CA ARG A 393 5.59 10.49 -27.60
C ARG A 393 5.37 9.49 -26.48
N ASN A 394 4.78 8.34 -26.76
CA ASN A 394 4.60 7.29 -25.77
C ASN A 394 5.95 6.68 -25.36
N GLU A 395 6.88 6.56 -26.29
CA GLU A 395 8.23 6.10 -26.01
C GLU A 395 9.02 7.13 -25.20
N ASP A 396 9.01 8.43 -25.56
CA ASP A 396 9.55 9.51 -24.71
C ASP A 396 9.03 9.44 -23.27
N HIS A 397 7.76 9.07 -23.08
CA HIS A 397 7.14 8.91 -21.78
C HIS A 397 7.59 7.63 -21.05
N ILE A 398 7.81 6.54 -21.79
CA ILE A 398 8.34 5.28 -21.24
C ILE A 398 9.76 5.52 -20.73
N ASP A 399 10.60 6.20 -21.49
CA ASP A 399 11.96 6.55 -21.10
C ASP A 399 12.02 7.40 -19.84
N ALA A 400 11.18 8.47 -19.78
CA ALA A 400 11.12 9.33 -18.60
C ALA A 400 10.67 8.56 -17.34
N LEU A 401 9.74 7.62 -17.50
CA LEU A 401 9.30 6.74 -16.41
C LEU A 401 10.40 5.74 -16.04
N ALA A 402 11.10 5.14 -17.02
CA ALA A 402 12.18 4.19 -16.79
C ALA A 402 13.31 4.80 -15.97
N ASP A 403 13.81 5.98 -16.38
CA ASP A 403 14.85 6.72 -15.66
C ASP A 403 14.43 7.05 -14.23
N SER A 404 13.18 7.44 -14.03
CA SER A 404 12.66 7.81 -12.71
C SER A 404 12.45 6.60 -11.82
N VAL A 405 11.93 5.50 -12.37
CA VAL A 405 11.72 4.21 -11.66
C VAL A 405 13.06 3.60 -11.26
N ASP A 406 14.04 3.58 -12.16
CA ASP A 406 15.38 3.04 -11.87
C ASP A 406 16.03 3.78 -10.69
N ASN A 407 16.10 5.11 -10.77
CA ASN A 407 16.64 5.95 -9.69
C ASN A 407 15.88 5.76 -8.36
N TYR A 408 14.57 5.63 -8.43
CA TYR A 408 13.71 5.43 -7.27
C TYR A 408 13.92 4.06 -6.61
N LEU A 409 13.96 2.97 -7.39
CA LEU A 409 14.18 1.61 -6.90
C LEU A 409 15.60 1.42 -6.34
N ILE A 410 16.63 2.01 -6.96
CA ILE A 410 18.00 2.01 -6.44
C ILE A 410 18.04 2.66 -5.04
N LYS A 411 17.44 3.82 -4.85
CA LYS A 411 17.40 4.49 -3.55
C LYS A 411 16.54 3.73 -2.54
N LEU A 412 15.42 3.17 -2.98
CA LEU A 412 14.53 2.38 -2.15
C LEU A 412 15.20 1.11 -1.62
N SER A 413 16.14 0.51 -2.36
CA SER A 413 16.80 -0.75 -1.99
C SER A 413 17.43 -0.71 -0.59
N SER A 414 17.96 0.43 -0.18
CA SER A 414 18.56 0.62 1.16
C SER A 414 17.51 0.70 2.29
N HIS A 415 16.22 0.87 1.97
CA HIS A 415 15.13 1.00 2.93
C HIS A 415 14.25 -0.26 3.00
N VAL A 416 14.41 -1.19 2.07
CA VAL A 416 13.65 -2.46 2.04
C VAL A 416 14.38 -3.51 2.87
N PRO A 417 13.73 -4.06 3.93
CA PRO A 417 14.35 -5.13 4.71
C PRO A 417 14.48 -6.41 3.88
N PRO A 418 15.48 -7.28 4.18
CA PRO A 418 15.61 -8.58 3.54
C PRO A 418 14.33 -9.42 3.64
N GLY A 419 13.95 -10.08 2.54
CA GLY A 419 12.76 -10.92 2.43
C GLY A 419 11.91 -10.53 1.24
N HIS A 420 10.63 -10.89 1.24
CA HIS A 420 9.71 -10.72 0.11
C HIS A 420 9.65 -9.29 -0.49
N GLY A 421 9.86 -8.25 0.31
CA GLY A 421 9.98 -6.88 -0.22
C GLY A 421 11.17 -6.71 -1.16
N ASN A 422 12.30 -7.38 -0.85
CA ASN A 422 13.48 -7.37 -1.70
C ASN A 422 13.28 -8.20 -2.98
N ASP A 423 12.54 -9.31 -2.89
CA ASP A 423 12.19 -10.13 -4.06
C ASP A 423 11.32 -9.33 -5.03
N LEU A 424 10.34 -8.59 -4.48
CA LEU A 424 9.46 -7.72 -5.26
C LEU A 424 10.20 -6.52 -5.89
N LEU A 425 11.16 -5.94 -5.18
CA LEU A 425 12.02 -4.88 -5.70
C LEU A 425 12.84 -5.39 -6.90
N ASN A 426 13.46 -6.56 -6.77
CA ASN A 426 14.21 -7.19 -7.86
C ASN A 426 13.32 -7.50 -9.07
N TYR A 427 12.11 -7.98 -8.82
CA TYR A 427 11.11 -8.20 -9.87
C TYR A 427 10.80 -6.92 -10.65
N TYR A 428 10.57 -5.80 -9.96
CA TYR A 428 10.29 -4.52 -10.61
C TYR A 428 11.48 -4.01 -11.42
N ILE A 429 12.71 -4.15 -10.90
CA ILE A 429 13.95 -3.77 -11.61
C ILE A 429 14.07 -4.53 -12.93
N GLN A 430 13.70 -5.81 -12.98
CA GLN A 430 13.73 -6.60 -14.20
C GLN A 430 12.60 -6.23 -15.16
N CYS A 431 11.38 -6.05 -14.65
CA CYS A 431 10.22 -5.82 -15.50
C CYS A 431 10.21 -4.45 -16.20
N PHE A 432 10.65 -3.36 -15.52
CA PHE A 432 10.61 -2.05 -16.18
C PHE A 432 11.52 -1.99 -17.41
N SER A 433 12.70 -2.60 -17.34
CA SER A 433 13.64 -2.64 -18.46
C SER A 433 13.09 -3.40 -19.67
N GLU A 434 12.27 -4.45 -19.45
CA GLU A 434 11.65 -5.16 -20.57
C GLU A 434 10.55 -4.32 -21.24
N PHE A 435 9.76 -3.55 -20.46
CA PHE A 435 8.75 -2.66 -21.03
C PHE A 435 9.36 -1.46 -21.78
N GLU A 436 10.49 -0.93 -21.35
CA GLU A 436 11.28 0.08 -22.08
C GLU A 436 11.66 -0.47 -23.44
N ARG A 437 12.33 -1.62 -23.51
CA ARG A 437 12.73 -2.26 -24.77
C ARG A 437 11.56 -2.56 -25.70
N ILE A 438 10.41 -2.98 -25.17
CA ILE A 438 9.20 -3.17 -25.97
C ILE A 438 8.75 -1.82 -26.60
N GLY A 439 8.87 -0.71 -25.87
CA GLY A 439 8.63 0.64 -26.38
C GLY A 439 9.52 0.96 -27.57
N ASP A 440 10.85 0.74 -27.43
CA ASP A 440 11.84 0.93 -28.49
C ASP A 440 11.50 0.14 -29.75
N TYR A 441 11.12 -1.14 -29.59
CA TYR A 441 10.74 -1.96 -30.75
C TYR A 441 9.44 -1.54 -31.41
N ALA A 442 8.52 -0.89 -30.69
CA ALA A 442 7.34 -0.28 -31.30
C ALA A 442 7.71 0.91 -32.20
N VAL A 443 8.67 1.73 -31.79
CA VAL A 443 9.21 2.83 -32.63
C VAL A 443 9.95 2.24 -33.83
N ASN A 444 10.80 1.22 -33.67
CA ASN A 444 11.47 0.57 -34.80
C ASN A 444 10.48 0.04 -35.85
N LEU A 445 9.32 -0.48 -35.43
CA LEU A 445 8.26 -0.89 -36.37
C LEU A 445 7.66 0.33 -37.13
N THR A 446 7.52 1.49 -36.49
CA THR A 446 7.04 2.70 -37.18
C THR A 446 8.08 3.24 -38.16
N GLU A 447 9.37 3.20 -37.83
CA GLU A 447 10.46 3.56 -38.74
C GLU A 447 10.44 2.68 -40.01
N ASN A 448 10.17 1.37 -39.86
CA ASN A 448 9.97 0.47 -41.01
C ASN A 448 8.79 0.91 -41.88
N ALA A 449 7.67 1.34 -41.28
CA ALA A 449 6.52 1.85 -42.05
C ALA A 449 6.84 3.19 -42.76
N GLU A 450 7.57 4.09 -42.13
CA GLU A 450 8.05 5.32 -42.74
C GLU A 450 9.00 5.07 -43.91
N GLU A 451 9.91 4.09 -43.77
CA GLU A 451 10.83 3.68 -44.83
C GLU A 451 10.08 3.14 -46.04
N LEU A 452 9.10 2.27 -45.85
CA LEU A 452 8.24 1.77 -46.92
C LEU A 452 7.53 2.91 -47.63
N ARG A 453 6.93 3.83 -46.90
CA ARG A 453 6.19 4.97 -47.46
C ARG A 453 7.10 5.94 -48.20
N GLY A 454 8.24 6.28 -47.57
CA GLY A 454 9.21 7.26 -48.13
C GLY A 454 9.85 6.79 -49.45
N LYS A 455 10.01 5.48 -49.60
CA LYS A 455 10.60 4.86 -50.80
C LYS A 455 9.55 4.37 -51.80
N GLY A 456 8.25 4.50 -51.52
CA GLY A 456 7.16 4.00 -52.35
C GLY A 456 7.19 2.49 -52.54
N ILE A 457 7.60 1.76 -51.50
CA ILE A 457 7.68 0.30 -51.48
C ILE A 457 6.37 -0.27 -50.92
N GLU A 458 5.82 -1.25 -51.64
CA GLU A 458 4.66 -2.02 -51.18
C GLU A 458 5.03 -3.51 -51.09
N PHE A 459 4.56 -4.18 -50.05
CA PHE A 459 4.65 -5.62 -49.92
C PHE A 459 3.62 -6.29 -50.84
N SER A 460 3.92 -7.52 -51.31
CA SER A 460 2.93 -8.34 -52.01
C SER A 460 1.75 -8.63 -51.08
N GLU A 461 0.57 -8.88 -51.66
CA GLU A 461 -0.65 -9.18 -50.88
C GLU A 461 -0.42 -10.35 -49.90
N THR A 462 0.26 -11.41 -50.35
CA THR A 462 0.67 -12.56 -49.51
C THR A 462 1.56 -12.13 -48.34
N ALA A 463 2.55 -11.25 -48.56
CA ALA A 463 3.42 -10.76 -47.50
C ALA A 463 2.67 -9.89 -46.47
N GLN A 464 1.72 -9.08 -46.92
CA GLN A 464 0.86 -8.30 -46.03
C GLN A 464 -0.02 -9.18 -45.15
N GLN A 465 -0.63 -10.22 -45.73
CA GLN A 465 -1.44 -11.20 -44.99
C GLN A 465 -0.60 -12.02 -43.99
N GLU A 466 0.62 -12.41 -44.37
CA GLU A 466 1.57 -13.09 -43.47
C GLU A 466 1.91 -12.19 -42.26
N LEU A 467 2.21 -10.89 -42.48
CA LEU A 467 2.47 -9.94 -41.40
C LEU A 467 1.23 -9.68 -40.52
N GLN A 468 0.04 -9.73 -41.10
CA GLN A 468 -1.20 -9.61 -40.33
C GLN A 468 -1.37 -10.77 -39.33
N VAL A 469 -1.11 -12.02 -39.77
CA VAL A 469 -1.19 -13.18 -38.88
C VAL A 469 -0.12 -13.11 -37.79
N LEU A 470 1.11 -12.70 -38.12
CA LEU A 470 2.16 -12.47 -37.14
C LEU A 470 1.75 -11.38 -36.13
N GLY A 471 1.15 -10.28 -36.60
CA GLY A 471 0.62 -9.22 -35.75
C GLY A 471 -0.46 -9.69 -34.79
N GLU A 472 -1.30 -10.67 -35.17
CA GLU A 472 -2.29 -11.25 -34.26
C GLU A 472 -1.63 -12.05 -33.12
N ALA A 473 -0.57 -12.80 -33.42
CA ALA A 473 0.20 -13.52 -32.40
C ALA A 473 0.90 -12.56 -31.43
N LEU A 474 1.49 -11.46 -31.96
CA LEU A 474 2.10 -10.43 -31.12
C LEU A 474 1.08 -9.69 -30.24
N ARG A 475 -0.12 -9.44 -30.72
CA ARG A 475 -1.19 -8.88 -29.89
C ARG A 475 -1.56 -9.81 -28.74
N GLU A 476 -1.63 -11.11 -29.00
CA GLU A 476 -1.97 -12.10 -27.98
C GLU A 476 -0.89 -12.21 -26.90
N ILE A 477 0.39 -12.29 -27.28
CA ILE A 477 1.49 -12.39 -26.32
C ILE A 477 1.63 -11.12 -25.47
N MET A 478 1.48 -9.93 -26.07
CA MET A 478 1.48 -8.64 -25.38
C MET A 478 0.33 -8.54 -24.36
N ASP A 479 -0.85 -9.04 -24.70
CA ASP A 479 -1.99 -9.07 -23.75
C ASP A 479 -1.69 -9.98 -22.55
N TYR A 480 -1.06 -11.13 -22.77
CA TYR A 480 -0.65 -12.01 -21.68
C TYR A 480 0.44 -11.36 -20.82
N ALA A 481 1.48 -10.75 -21.41
CA ALA A 481 2.53 -10.07 -20.69
C ALA A 481 1.98 -8.91 -19.84
N TYR A 482 1.15 -8.06 -20.40
CA TYR A 482 0.50 -6.96 -19.69
C TYR A 482 -0.35 -7.45 -18.50
N ARG A 483 -1.21 -8.46 -18.73
CA ARG A 483 -2.10 -8.99 -17.69
C ARG A 483 -1.34 -9.73 -16.60
N SER A 484 -0.33 -10.53 -16.97
CA SER A 484 0.48 -11.26 -16.00
C SER A 484 1.21 -10.32 -15.05
N PHE A 485 1.76 -9.22 -15.55
CA PHE A 485 2.43 -8.21 -14.74
C PHE A 485 1.44 -7.44 -13.85
N THR A 486 0.37 -6.88 -14.44
CA THR A 486 -0.56 -6.02 -13.70
C THR A 486 -1.38 -6.76 -12.63
N ALA A 487 -1.67 -8.04 -12.84
CA ALA A 487 -2.38 -8.89 -11.87
C ALA A 487 -1.44 -9.75 -11.02
N VAL A 488 -0.12 -9.76 -11.32
CA VAL A 488 0.88 -10.68 -10.73
C VAL A 488 0.36 -12.12 -10.78
N ASP A 489 -0.02 -12.57 -12.00
CA ASP A 489 -0.71 -13.86 -12.19
C ASP A 489 0.19 -14.87 -12.92
N ALA A 490 0.69 -15.86 -12.17
CA ALA A 490 1.52 -16.93 -12.70
C ALA A 490 0.80 -17.84 -13.72
N GLN A 491 -0.53 -17.96 -13.68
CA GLN A 491 -1.26 -18.78 -14.65
C GLN A 491 -1.28 -18.11 -16.03
N THR A 492 -1.53 -16.81 -16.06
CA THR A 492 -1.42 -16.03 -17.30
C THR A 492 0.02 -15.97 -17.79
N ALA A 493 1.00 -15.83 -16.89
CA ALA A 493 2.42 -15.82 -17.24
C ALA A 493 2.89 -17.12 -17.95
N ARG A 494 2.41 -18.28 -17.51
CA ARG A 494 2.72 -19.59 -18.15
C ARG A 494 2.20 -19.72 -19.57
N ARG A 495 1.28 -18.88 -20.01
CA ARG A 495 0.73 -18.88 -21.38
C ARG A 495 1.57 -18.08 -22.36
N ILE A 496 2.55 -17.34 -21.90
CA ILE A 496 3.40 -16.48 -22.73
C ILE A 496 4.34 -17.34 -23.56
N GLU A 497 5.10 -18.22 -22.93
CA GLU A 497 6.12 -19.04 -23.59
C GLU A 497 5.59 -19.90 -24.74
N PRO A 498 4.41 -20.57 -24.63
CA PRO A 498 3.85 -21.30 -25.77
C PRO A 498 3.54 -20.42 -26.99
N VAL A 499 3.21 -19.15 -26.78
CA VAL A 499 2.94 -18.20 -27.90
C VAL A 499 4.24 -17.66 -28.46
N GLU A 500 5.24 -17.42 -27.61
CA GLU A 500 6.58 -17.00 -28.03
C GLU A 500 7.22 -18.01 -28.97
N GLU A 501 7.26 -19.30 -28.62
CA GLU A 501 7.79 -20.37 -29.46
C GLU A 501 7.06 -20.45 -30.82
N VAL A 502 5.74 -20.20 -30.82
CA VAL A 502 4.97 -20.14 -32.09
C VAL A 502 5.36 -18.89 -32.90
N VAL A 503 5.65 -17.76 -32.29
CA VAL A 503 6.12 -16.56 -32.98
C VAL A 503 7.48 -16.84 -33.62
N ASP A 504 8.39 -17.49 -32.92
CA ASP A 504 9.70 -17.87 -33.45
C ASP A 504 9.59 -18.81 -34.69
N ASP A 505 8.75 -19.82 -34.61
CA ASP A 505 8.45 -20.72 -35.75
C ASP A 505 7.84 -19.95 -36.94
N MET A 506 6.93 -19.00 -36.66
CA MET A 506 6.36 -18.10 -37.67
C MET A 506 7.45 -17.26 -38.33
N VAL A 507 8.30 -16.58 -37.57
CA VAL A 507 9.40 -15.75 -38.07
C VAL A 507 10.31 -16.57 -38.98
N ALA A 508 10.71 -17.77 -38.57
CA ALA A 508 11.53 -18.70 -39.39
C ALA A 508 10.84 -19.07 -40.72
N THR A 509 9.54 -19.35 -40.67
CA THR A 509 8.72 -19.71 -41.83
C THR A 509 8.55 -18.51 -42.78
N LEU A 510 8.20 -17.33 -42.26
CA LEU A 510 8.02 -16.12 -43.06
C LEU A 510 9.33 -15.66 -43.70
N ARG A 511 10.44 -15.78 -42.99
CA ARG A 511 11.79 -15.56 -43.55
C ARG A 511 12.05 -16.48 -44.76
N THR A 512 11.74 -17.74 -44.64
CA THR A 512 11.89 -18.73 -45.73
C THR A 512 10.98 -18.41 -46.90
N ASN A 513 9.72 -18.08 -46.67
CA ASN A 513 8.77 -17.67 -47.70
C ASN A 513 9.23 -16.43 -48.43
N HIS A 514 9.75 -15.46 -47.68
CA HIS A 514 10.26 -14.21 -48.25
C HIS A 514 11.49 -14.43 -49.14
N ILE A 515 12.46 -15.29 -48.74
CA ILE A 515 13.60 -15.65 -49.56
C ILE A 515 13.14 -16.34 -50.87
N ARG A 516 12.07 -17.14 -50.84
CA ARG A 516 11.47 -17.74 -52.04
C ARG A 516 10.90 -16.65 -52.94
N ARG A 517 10.14 -15.68 -52.46
CA ARG A 517 9.60 -14.56 -53.22
C ARG A 517 10.70 -13.69 -53.86
N LEU A 518 11.81 -13.46 -53.15
CA LEU A 518 13.00 -12.77 -53.71
C LEU A 518 13.60 -13.53 -54.88
N ARG A 519 13.83 -14.83 -54.73
CA ARG A 519 14.38 -15.70 -55.77
C ARG A 519 13.49 -15.75 -56.99
N ASP A 520 12.18 -15.79 -56.81
CA ASP A 520 11.19 -15.86 -57.87
C ASP A 520 10.84 -14.50 -58.50
N GLY A 521 11.53 -13.41 -58.05
CA GLY A 521 11.37 -12.06 -58.60
C GLY A 521 10.06 -11.38 -58.24
N GLN A 522 9.37 -11.87 -57.21
CA GLN A 522 8.07 -11.34 -56.77
C GLN A 522 8.19 -10.15 -55.79
N CYS A 523 9.37 -9.83 -55.32
CA CYS A 523 9.64 -8.66 -54.48
C CYS A 523 11.02 -8.05 -54.77
N THR A 524 11.20 -6.81 -54.35
CA THR A 524 12.47 -6.08 -54.47
C THR A 524 13.40 -6.40 -53.32
N VAL A 525 14.72 -6.21 -53.50
CA VAL A 525 15.71 -6.38 -52.42
C VAL A 525 15.42 -5.44 -51.25
N TYR A 526 15.01 -4.20 -51.54
CA TYR A 526 14.67 -3.22 -50.52
C TYR A 526 13.43 -3.62 -49.69
N ALA A 527 12.37 -4.10 -50.36
CA ALA A 527 11.22 -4.67 -49.62
C ALA A 527 11.65 -5.82 -48.73
N GLY A 528 12.63 -6.60 -49.20
CA GLY A 528 13.18 -7.74 -48.46
C GLY A 528 13.89 -7.33 -47.18
N LEU A 529 14.68 -6.27 -47.22
CA LEU A 529 15.38 -5.77 -46.01
C LEU A 529 14.38 -5.32 -44.96
N VAL A 530 13.43 -4.45 -45.34
CA VAL A 530 12.42 -3.94 -44.40
C VAL A 530 11.53 -5.08 -43.86
N PHE A 531 11.16 -6.06 -44.68
CA PHE A 531 10.40 -7.23 -44.23
C PHE A 531 11.16 -8.03 -43.15
N LEU A 532 12.47 -8.25 -43.36
CA LEU A 532 13.30 -8.96 -42.40
C LEU A 532 13.49 -8.17 -41.10
N ASP A 533 13.61 -6.83 -41.19
CA ASP A 533 13.71 -5.99 -39.99
C ASP A 533 12.41 -6.02 -39.17
N ILE A 534 11.24 -6.03 -39.82
CA ILE A 534 9.96 -6.23 -39.14
C ILE A 534 9.92 -7.57 -38.42
N LEU A 535 10.38 -8.66 -39.06
CA LEU A 535 10.42 -9.98 -38.42
C LEU A 535 11.34 -10.00 -37.20
N ILE A 536 12.51 -9.35 -37.27
CA ILE A 536 13.45 -9.26 -36.15
C ILE A 536 12.83 -8.48 -34.99
N ASN A 537 12.19 -7.35 -35.26
CA ASN A 537 11.51 -6.58 -34.19
C ASN A 537 10.36 -7.36 -33.57
N ALA A 538 9.62 -8.13 -34.35
CA ALA A 538 8.55 -9.02 -33.87
C ALA A 538 9.06 -10.10 -32.92
N GLU A 539 10.13 -10.83 -33.31
CA GLU A 539 10.83 -11.82 -32.51
C GLU A 539 11.30 -11.21 -31.18
N ARG A 540 11.97 -10.04 -31.23
CA ARG A 540 12.44 -9.35 -30.03
C ARG A 540 11.33 -8.92 -29.08
N ILE A 541 10.17 -8.46 -29.58
CA ILE A 541 9.02 -8.14 -28.74
C ILE A 541 8.53 -9.40 -28.01
N ALA A 542 8.49 -10.55 -28.70
CA ALA A 542 8.08 -11.82 -28.10
C ALA A 542 9.08 -12.27 -27.02
N ASP A 543 10.39 -12.16 -27.27
CA ASP A 543 11.45 -12.44 -26.30
C ASP A 543 11.27 -11.64 -24.99
N GLN A 544 11.01 -10.31 -25.11
CA GLN A 544 10.80 -9.47 -23.91
C GLN A 544 9.52 -9.90 -23.15
N CYS A 545 8.48 -10.30 -23.86
CA CYS A 545 7.27 -10.83 -23.23
C CYS A 545 7.57 -12.15 -22.49
N SER A 546 8.38 -13.06 -23.05
CA SER A 546 8.83 -14.29 -22.40
C SER A 546 9.57 -13.98 -21.11
N ASN A 547 10.53 -13.05 -21.12
CA ASN A 547 11.25 -12.60 -19.93
C ASN A 547 10.29 -12.13 -18.83
N LEU A 548 9.30 -11.28 -19.17
CA LEU A 548 8.26 -10.82 -18.22
C LEU A 548 7.47 -11.99 -17.63
N GLY A 549 7.16 -13.01 -18.44
CA GLY A 549 6.51 -14.23 -18.02
C GLY A 549 7.32 -14.98 -16.96
N VAL A 550 8.60 -15.20 -17.25
CA VAL A 550 9.53 -15.90 -16.34
C VAL A 550 9.71 -15.13 -15.03
N TYR A 551 9.89 -13.80 -15.09
CA TYR A 551 10.00 -12.97 -13.87
C TYR A 551 8.72 -13.03 -13.04
N THR A 552 7.55 -13.04 -13.66
CA THR A 552 6.28 -13.18 -12.93
C THR A 552 6.14 -14.56 -12.28
N ILE A 553 6.51 -15.65 -12.97
CA ILE A 553 6.49 -17.00 -12.42
C ILE A 553 7.46 -17.13 -11.25
N SER A 554 8.63 -16.49 -11.31
CA SER A 554 9.64 -16.52 -10.25
C SER A 554 9.18 -15.95 -8.92
N GLN A 555 8.15 -15.09 -8.91
CA GLN A 555 7.54 -14.58 -7.66
C GLN A 555 6.84 -15.70 -6.87
N PHE A 556 6.43 -16.76 -7.53
CA PHE A 556 5.73 -17.91 -6.93
C PHE A 556 6.63 -19.13 -6.79
N ASP A 557 7.65 -19.25 -7.66
CA ASP A 557 8.64 -20.33 -7.66
C ASP A 557 10.07 -19.76 -7.81
N PRO A 558 10.76 -19.47 -6.69
CA PRO A 558 12.10 -18.91 -6.72
C PRO A 558 13.17 -19.77 -7.42
N SER A 559 12.89 -21.07 -7.65
CA SER A 559 13.83 -21.95 -8.37
C SER A 559 13.97 -21.55 -9.83
N VAL A 560 12.94 -20.96 -10.42
CA VAL A 560 12.92 -20.48 -11.80
C VAL A 560 13.90 -19.33 -12.01
N MET A 561 14.02 -18.43 -11.01
CA MET A 561 14.90 -17.26 -11.07
C MET A 561 16.38 -17.65 -11.15
N ASN A 562 16.77 -18.70 -10.39
CA ASN A 562 18.17 -19.14 -10.33
C ASN A 562 18.63 -19.88 -11.59
N SER A 563 17.71 -20.28 -12.46
CA SER A 563 17.98 -21.08 -13.65
C SER A 563 17.03 -20.75 -14.80
N HIS A 564 16.90 -19.47 -15.16
CA HIS A 564 16.01 -18.98 -16.22
C HIS A 564 16.18 -19.78 -17.52
N HIS A 565 17.39 -19.83 -18.08
CA HIS A 565 17.67 -20.62 -19.28
C HIS A 565 17.34 -22.11 -19.14
N GLU A 566 17.59 -22.69 -17.97
CA GLU A 566 17.29 -24.09 -17.72
C GLU A 566 15.78 -24.34 -17.61
N TYR A 567 15.03 -23.37 -17.10
CA TYR A 567 13.58 -23.44 -17.05
C TYR A 567 12.98 -23.45 -18.46
N ILE A 568 13.32 -22.49 -19.30
CA ILE A 568 12.88 -22.40 -20.70
C ILE A 568 13.32 -23.64 -21.47
N HIS A 569 14.58 -24.00 -21.37
CA HIS A 569 15.10 -25.21 -22.04
C HIS A 569 14.35 -26.51 -21.66
N ARG A 570 13.91 -26.64 -20.40
CA ARG A 570 13.09 -27.78 -19.97
C ARG A 570 11.69 -27.78 -20.59
N LEU A 571 11.08 -26.62 -20.78
CA LEU A 571 9.80 -26.51 -21.48
C LEU A 571 9.92 -26.94 -22.92
N HIS A 572 10.94 -26.49 -23.63
CA HIS A 572 11.19 -26.81 -25.05
C HIS A 572 11.64 -28.27 -25.27
N GLN A 573 12.11 -28.96 -24.23
CA GLN A 573 12.39 -30.42 -24.32
C GLN A 573 11.12 -31.29 -24.41
N GLY A 574 9.93 -30.71 -24.37
CA GLY A 574 8.67 -31.44 -24.50
C GLY A 574 8.25 -32.22 -23.25
N ASN A 575 8.86 -31.93 -22.10
CA ASN A 575 8.58 -32.62 -20.83
C ASN A 575 7.39 -32.06 -20.04
N ASP A 576 6.85 -30.89 -20.44
CA ASP A 576 5.69 -30.25 -19.79
C ASP A 576 4.42 -30.49 -20.63
N PRO A 577 3.46 -31.31 -20.15
CA PRO A 577 2.23 -31.57 -20.90
C PRO A 577 1.31 -30.36 -21.07
N VAL A 578 1.39 -29.38 -20.18
CA VAL A 578 0.56 -28.15 -20.24
C VAL A 578 1.11 -27.25 -21.34
N PHE A 579 2.41 -27.00 -21.30
CA PHE A 579 3.11 -26.25 -22.35
C PHE A 579 2.87 -26.89 -23.75
N ASN A 580 3.10 -28.19 -23.90
CA ASN A 580 2.95 -28.87 -25.18
C ASN A 580 1.55 -28.74 -25.76
N ARG A 581 0.51 -28.84 -24.91
CA ARG A 581 -0.88 -28.69 -25.35
C ARG A 581 -1.17 -27.28 -25.81
N GLU A 582 -0.76 -26.26 -25.00
CA GLU A 582 -0.99 -24.86 -25.36
C GLU A 582 -0.19 -24.44 -26.59
N TYR A 583 1.06 -24.88 -26.71
CA TYR A 583 1.85 -24.67 -27.91
C TYR A 583 1.17 -25.26 -29.15
N GLN A 584 0.73 -26.52 -29.11
CA GLN A 584 0.04 -27.15 -30.23
C GLN A 584 -1.24 -26.43 -30.64
N GLU A 585 -2.07 -26.00 -29.65
CA GLU A 585 -3.28 -25.21 -29.90
C GLU A 585 -2.95 -23.89 -30.62
N LYS A 586 -1.92 -23.18 -30.19
CA LYS A 586 -1.51 -21.92 -30.79
C LYS A 586 -0.87 -22.12 -32.16
N HIS A 587 -0.02 -23.15 -32.29
CA HIS A 587 0.59 -23.51 -33.54
C HIS A 587 -0.47 -23.87 -34.60
N GLU A 588 -1.43 -24.73 -34.28
CA GLU A 588 -2.53 -25.08 -35.19
C GLU A 588 -3.34 -23.84 -35.60
N LYS A 589 -3.62 -22.94 -34.65
CA LYS A 589 -4.34 -21.67 -34.91
C LYS A 589 -3.60 -20.84 -35.96
N TYR A 590 -2.37 -20.45 -35.68
CA TYR A 590 -1.64 -19.49 -36.49
C TYR A 590 -1.08 -20.07 -37.78
N PHE A 591 -0.59 -21.29 -37.76
CA PHE A 591 -0.13 -21.99 -38.97
C PHE A 591 -1.28 -22.43 -39.87
N GLY A 592 -2.46 -22.70 -39.30
CA GLY A 592 -3.68 -22.89 -40.09
C GLY A 592 -4.05 -21.64 -40.89
N MET A 593 -3.93 -20.44 -40.27
CA MET A 593 -4.13 -19.16 -40.96
C MET A 593 -3.07 -18.90 -42.06
N LEU A 594 -1.79 -19.17 -41.75
CA LEU A 594 -0.70 -19.05 -42.73
C LEU A 594 -0.83 -20.00 -43.91
N SER A 595 -1.31 -21.21 -43.68
CA SER A 595 -1.53 -22.20 -44.75
C SER A 595 -2.63 -21.75 -45.71
N ALA A 596 -3.72 -21.17 -45.20
CA ALA A 596 -4.80 -20.65 -46.02
C ALA A 596 -4.41 -19.47 -46.92
N ILE A 597 -3.33 -18.74 -46.60
CA ILE A 597 -2.78 -17.66 -47.46
C ILE A 597 -2.01 -18.22 -48.67
N ASN A 598 -1.42 -19.42 -48.55
CA ASN A 598 -0.56 -20.02 -49.56
C ASN A 598 -1.32 -21.01 -50.47
N GLU A 599 -2.60 -21.32 -50.19
CA GLU A 599 -3.52 -22.02 -51.05
C GLU A 599 -4.23 -21.06 -52.02
#